data_f7da4ca0aea8f038cd281115b9a93c23
#
_entry.id   f7da4ca0aea8f038cd281115b9a93c23
#
_cell.length_a   1.000
_cell.length_b   1.000
_cell.length_c   1.000
_cell.angle_alpha   90.00
_cell.angle_beta   90.00
_cell.angle_gamma   90.00
#
_symmetry.space_group_name_H-M   'P 1'
#
loop_
_entity.id
_entity.type
_entity.pdbx_description
1 polymer ?
#
loop_
_entity_poly.entity_id
_entity_poly.type
_entity_poly.pdbx_seq_one_letter_code
_entity_poly.pdbx_strand_id
1 'polypeptide(L)'
;MTTDVAASLDHLRLLGALQDDFLTTIPQVDPTTRVPWCGRWRVRDLVVHLARIHHWAAGQASRRRETPLGRGPFDLVDLYATCAAELRATLTALGPDAPASTLVGPGPASFWHRRQLHETLVHLWDLRTAGGLPLDVDAGVWADTVDEVVTVMQPRQEALGRMEPLPAPVALVATDAGRTWLLGGDGEPAVTVTAGAQDLALLGWGRRSPDDDGLLVDGDRAALDDALGRRLTP
;
A
#
# COMPACT_ATOMS: atom_id res chain seq x y z
N MET A 1 1.41 -26.83 -20.40
CA MET A 1 0.76 -26.43 -19.13
C MET A 1 1.83 -26.47 -18.05
N THR A 2 2.55 -25.40 -17.89
CA THR A 2 3.46 -25.17 -16.75
C THR A 2 2.71 -24.24 -15.81
N THR A 3 2.12 -24.82 -14.78
CA THR A 3 1.66 -24.05 -13.62
C THR A 3 2.91 -23.54 -12.91
N ASP A 4 3.26 -22.29 -13.23
CA ASP A 4 4.20 -21.53 -12.44
C ASP A 4 3.50 -21.29 -11.09
N VAL A 5 3.88 -22.06 -10.09
CA VAL A 5 3.49 -21.80 -8.71
C VAL A 5 4.32 -20.60 -8.29
N ALA A 6 3.79 -19.40 -8.55
CA ALA A 6 4.35 -18.19 -8.00
C ALA A 6 4.59 -18.44 -6.50
N ALA A 7 5.86 -18.43 -6.09
CA ALA A 7 6.21 -18.67 -4.70
C ALA A 7 5.43 -17.67 -3.84
N SER A 8 4.60 -18.17 -2.92
CA SER A 8 3.80 -17.32 -2.03
C SER A 8 4.75 -16.38 -1.27
N LEU A 9 4.51 -15.08 -1.37
CA LEU A 9 5.31 -14.07 -0.67
C LEU A 9 5.21 -14.27 0.85
N ASP A 10 6.34 -14.29 1.50
CA ASP A 10 6.40 -14.22 2.97
C ASP A 10 6.19 -12.76 3.41
N HIS A 11 4.92 -12.36 3.49
CA HIS A 11 4.51 -10.99 3.79
C HIS A 11 5.08 -10.50 5.13
N LEU A 12 5.13 -11.35 6.16
CA LEU A 12 5.60 -10.93 7.49
C LEU A 12 7.11 -10.66 7.49
N ARG A 13 7.90 -11.51 6.81
CA ARG A 13 9.34 -11.30 6.65
C ARG A 13 9.63 -10.05 5.83
N LEU A 14 8.91 -9.86 4.72
CA LEU A 14 9.05 -8.67 3.86
C LEU A 14 8.63 -7.39 4.59
N LEU A 15 7.54 -7.42 5.36
CA LEU A 15 7.13 -6.31 6.22
C LEU A 15 8.27 -5.92 7.18
N GLY A 16 8.89 -6.90 7.85
CA GLY A 16 10.02 -6.64 8.74
C GLY A 16 11.18 -5.94 8.04
N ALA A 17 11.56 -6.39 6.84
CA ALA A 17 12.62 -5.76 6.05
C ALA A 17 12.29 -4.31 5.65
N LEU A 18 11.06 -4.04 5.19
CA LEU A 18 10.63 -2.68 4.84
C LEU A 18 10.50 -1.77 6.05
N GLN A 19 10.09 -2.29 7.21
CA GLN A 19 10.06 -1.52 8.46
C GLN A 19 11.46 -1.11 8.91
N ASP A 20 12.43 -2.02 8.81
CA ASP A 20 13.82 -1.73 9.16
C ASP A 20 14.43 -0.70 8.17
N ASP A 21 14.08 -0.80 6.89
CA ASP A 21 14.49 0.17 5.87
C ASP A 21 13.85 1.56 6.08
N PHE A 22 12.56 1.62 6.41
CA PHE A 22 11.89 2.87 6.76
C PHE A 22 12.54 3.52 7.98
N LEU A 23 12.78 2.74 9.04
CA LEU A 23 13.43 3.21 10.27
C LEU A 23 14.82 3.81 10.00
N THR A 24 15.63 3.15 9.20
CA THR A 24 16.98 3.63 8.85
C THR A 24 16.95 4.83 7.90
N THR A 25 15.86 5.03 7.17
CA THR A 25 15.68 6.18 6.26
C THR A 25 15.22 7.45 7.01
N ILE A 26 14.48 7.33 8.12
CA ILE A 26 13.97 8.50 8.88
C ILE A 26 15.06 9.55 9.16
N PRO A 27 16.23 9.21 9.73
CA PRO A 27 17.26 10.22 10.07
C PRO A 27 18.00 10.79 8.84
N GLN A 28 17.78 10.23 7.65
CA GLN A 28 18.43 10.68 6.41
C GLN A 28 17.66 11.82 5.73
N VAL A 29 16.41 12.06 6.12
CA VAL A 29 15.54 13.05 5.48
C VAL A 29 15.10 14.11 6.47
N ASP A 30 15.22 15.39 6.10
CA ASP A 30 14.77 16.50 6.95
C ASP A 30 13.27 16.36 7.26
N PRO A 31 12.86 16.30 8.54
CA PRO A 31 11.47 16.11 8.96
C PRO A 31 10.52 17.23 8.51
N THR A 32 11.05 18.37 8.05
CA THR A 32 10.27 19.49 7.53
C THR A 32 10.07 19.44 6.01
N THR A 33 10.75 18.52 5.31
CA THR A 33 10.60 18.32 3.86
C THR A 33 9.16 17.93 3.53
N ARG A 34 8.61 18.49 2.45
CA ARG A 34 7.27 18.11 1.96
C ARG A 34 7.32 16.72 1.35
N VAL A 35 6.28 15.93 1.63
CA VAL A 35 6.08 14.65 0.99
C VAL A 35 5.26 14.89 -0.29
N PRO A 36 5.80 14.64 -1.49
CA PRO A 36 5.02 14.71 -2.73
C PRO A 36 3.77 13.83 -2.62
N TRP A 37 2.68 14.22 -3.28
CA TRP A 37 1.43 13.45 -3.36
C TRP A 37 0.60 13.33 -2.05
N CYS A 38 1.19 13.63 -0.89
CA CYS A 38 0.52 13.55 0.41
C CYS A 38 -0.05 14.92 0.88
N GLY A 39 -0.50 15.75 -0.04
CA GLY A 39 -1.14 17.01 0.25
C GLY A 39 -0.24 17.99 1.01
N ARG A 40 -0.57 18.30 2.27
CA ARG A 40 0.21 19.23 3.10
C ARG A 40 1.26 18.54 3.97
N TRP A 41 1.37 17.22 3.91
CA TRP A 41 2.25 16.48 4.80
C TRP A 41 3.73 16.82 4.58
N ARG A 42 4.42 16.79 5.70
CA ARG A 42 5.88 16.79 5.79
C ARG A 42 6.34 15.39 6.23
N VAL A 43 7.61 15.11 6.10
CA VAL A 43 8.21 13.83 6.53
C VAL A 43 7.84 13.48 7.96
N ARG A 44 7.85 14.45 8.90
CA ARG A 44 7.38 14.20 10.28
C ARG A 44 5.93 13.70 10.35
N ASP A 45 5.04 14.22 9.49
CA ASP A 45 3.63 13.84 9.49
C ASP A 45 3.47 12.42 8.95
N LEU A 46 4.24 12.08 7.92
CA LEU A 46 4.31 10.73 7.33
C LEU A 46 4.79 9.70 8.36
N VAL A 47 5.90 9.98 9.07
CA VAL A 47 6.45 9.07 10.08
C VAL A 47 5.45 8.85 11.22
N VAL A 48 4.84 9.92 11.73
CA VAL A 48 3.81 9.83 12.79
C VAL A 48 2.59 9.06 12.30
N HIS A 49 2.17 9.29 11.05
CA HIS A 49 1.06 8.55 10.45
C HIS A 49 1.35 7.05 10.42
N LEU A 50 2.45 6.64 9.81
CA LEU A 50 2.76 5.22 9.66
C LEU A 50 2.96 4.52 11.02
N ALA A 51 3.61 5.18 11.97
CA ALA A 51 3.72 4.67 13.34
C ALA A 51 2.34 4.41 13.96
N ARG A 52 1.41 5.36 13.84
CA ARG A 52 0.02 5.21 14.32
C ARG A 52 -0.73 4.10 13.59
N ILE A 53 -0.54 3.95 12.30
CA ILE A 53 -1.15 2.86 11.51
C ILE A 53 -0.63 1.51 11.99
N HIS A 54 0.67 1.37 12.27
CA HIS A 54 1.22 0.13 12.82
C HIS A 54 0.63 -0.21 14.19
N HIS A 55 0.58 0.77 15.10
CA HIS A 55 -0.01 0.60 16.41
C HIS A 55 -1.50 0.21 16.34
N TRP A 56 -2.28 0.91 15.52
CA TRP A 56 -3.68 0.60 15.29
C TRP A 56 -3.87 -0.80 14.69
N ALA A 57 -3.06 -1.19 13.70
CA ALA A 57 -3.14 -2.50 13.07
C ALA A 57 -2.83 -3.65 14.04
N ALA A 58 -1.88 -3.45 14.96
CA ALA A 58 -1.61 -4.41 16.04
C ALA A 58 -2.84 -4.61 16.93
N GLY A 59 -3.56 -3.53 17.26
CA GLY A 59 -4.83 -3.59 17.97
C GLY A 59 -5.92 -4.36 17.20
N GLN A 60 -6.08 -4.07 15.91
CA GLN A 60 -7.05 -4.76 15.05
C GLN A 60 -6.73 -6.25 14.89
N ALA A 61 -5.46 -6.59 14.64
CA ALA A 61 -5.01 -7.97 14.50
C ALA A 61 -5.26 -8.78 15.78
N SER A 62 -4.97 -8.21 16.94
CA SER A 62 -5.17 -8.86 18.24
C SER A 62 -6.59 -8.74 18.80
N ARG A 63 -7.50 -8.06 18.08
CA ARG A 63 -8.88 -7.75 18.51
C ARG A 63 -8.92 -7.02 19.85
N ARG A 64 -7.94 -6.15 20.09
CA ARG A 64 -7.82 -5.33 21.31
C ARG A 64 -8.01 -3.87 20.96
N ARG A 65 -8.48 -3.10 21.92
CA ARG A 65 -8.48 -1.64 21.78
C ARG A 65 -7.06 -1.13 22.00
N GLU A 66 -6.57 -0.32 21.05
CA GLU A 66 -5.27 0.32 21.16
C GLU A 66 -5.22 1.33 22.32
N THR A 67 -4.03 1.48 22.90
CA THR A 67 -3.75 2.55 23.87
C THR A 67 -3.43 3.84 23.13
N PRO A 68 -4.02 4.99 23.45
CA PRO A 68 -3.73 6.24 22.75
C PRO A 68 -2.25 6.64 22.85
N LEU A 69 -1.60 6.90 21.73
CA LEU A 69 -0.20 7.32 21.63
C LEU A 69 0.04 8.81 22.01
N GLY A 70 -1.02 9.57 22.35
CA GLY A 70 -0.90 10.98 22.64
C GLY A 70 -0.74 11.87 21.41
N ARG A 71 -0.37 13.16 21.64
CA ARG A 71 -0.30 14.18 20.58
C ARG A 71 1.11 14.67 20.24
N GLY A 72 2.12 14.21 20.98
CA GLY A 72 3.50 14.65 20.82
C GLY A 72 3.84 15.91 21.63
N PRO A 73 4.99 16.52 21.41
CA PRO A 73 5.97 16.19 20.38
C PRO A 73 6.57 14.78 20.54
N PHE A 74 6.98 14.16 19.43
CA PHE A 74 7.57 12.82 19.42
C PHE A 74 9.02 12.89 18.93
N ASP A 75 9.89 12.05 19.50
CA ASP A 75 11.05 11.56 18.76
C ASP A 75 10.54 10.62 17.67
N LEU A 76 10.83 10.93 16.42
CA LEU A 76 10.27 10.23 15.27
C LEU A 76 10.83 8.82 15.12
N VAL A 77 12.12 8.64 15.41
CA VAL A 77 12.80 7.33 15.32
C VAL A 77 12.26 6.41 16.40
N ASP A 78 12.21 6.87 17.65
CA ASP A 78 11.72 6.08 18.79
C ASP A 78 10.25 5.73 18.66
N LEU A 79 9.41 6.68 18.23
CA LEU A 79 7.99 6.44 17.99
C LEU A 79 7.78 5.34 16.94
N TYR A 80 8.44 5.49 15.79
CA TYR A 80 8.29 4.52 14.71
C TYR A 80 8.83 3.15 15.10
N ALA A 81 10.03 3.08 15.67
CA ALA A 81 10.65 1.83 16.12
C ALA A 81 9.75 1.07 17.10
N THR A 82 9.14 1.78 18.06
CA THR A 82 8.24 1.20 19.06
C THR A 82 6.99 0.60 18.41
N CYS A 83 6.31 1.36 17.55
CA CYS A 83 5.07 0.92 16.92
C CYS A 83 5.30 -0.20 15.88
N ALA A 84 6.40 -0.14 15.11
CA ALA A 84 6.78 -1.17 14.17
C ALA A 84 7.13 -2.50 14.89
N ALA A 85 7.88 -2.42 15.99
CA ALA A 85 8.21 -3.58 16.82
C ALA A 85 6.95 -4.21 17.45
N GLU A 86 6.02 -3.38 17.97
CA GLU A 86 4.73 -3.83 18.51
C GLU A 86 3.93 -4.62 17.46
N LEU A 87 3.77 -4.07 16.27
CA LEU A 87 3.04 -4.72 15.19
C LEU A 87 3.69 -6.06 14.83
N ARG A 88 4.99 -6.08 14.59
CA ARG A 88 5.75 -7.27 14.21
C ARG A 88 5.67 -8.37 15.28
N ALA A 89 5.84 -8.00 16.55
CA ALA A 89 5.70 -8.92 17.67
C ALA A 89 4.28 -9.48 17.79
N THR A 90 3.26 -8.64 17.62
CA THR A 90 1.85 -9.04 17.65
C THR A 90 1.54 -10.04 16.55
N LEU A 91 1.90 -9.74 15.30
CA LEU A 91 1.62 -10.60 14.15
C LEU A 91 2.39 -11.94 14.24
N THR A 92 3.63 -11.91 14.72
CA THR A 92 4.42 -13.13 14.96
C THR A 92 3.78 -14.01 16.04
N ALA A 93 3.33 -13.42 17.14
CA ALA A 93 2.74 -14.18 18.26
C ALA A 93 1.36 -14.77 17.90
N LEU A 94 0.58 -14.09 17.06
CA LEU A 94 -0.74 -14.57 16.60
C LEU A 94 -0.60 -15.71 15.59
N GLY A 95 0.38 -15.63 14.70
CA GLY A 95 0.46 -16.48 13.52
C GLY A 95 -0.58 -16.09 12.44
N PRO A 96 -0.43 -16.64 11.22
CA PRO A 96 -1.21 -16.17 10.05
C PRO A 96 -2.71 -16.47 10.14
N ASP A 97 -3.11 -17.54 10.79
CA ASP A 97 -4.49 -18.05 10.80
C ASP A 97 -5.33 -17.57 11.97
N ALA A 98 -4.73 -16.83 12.92
CA ALA A 98 -5.46 -16.33 14.07
C ALA A 98 -6.60 -15.40 13.65
N PRO A 99 -7.78 -15.48 14.30
CA PRO A 99 -8.91 -14.62 14.00
C PRO A 99 -8.62 -13.17 14.37
N ALA A 100 -8.79 -12.27 13.39
CA ALA A 100 -8.55 -10.83 13.50
C ALA A 100 -9.77 -10.01 13.04
N SER A 101 -9.82 -8.75 13.43
CA SER A 101 -10.65 -7.75 12.76
C SER A 101 -9.87 -7.19 11.56
N THR A 102 -10.46 -7.19 10.36
CA THR A 102 -9.81 -6.68 9.15
C THR A 102 -10.53 -5.46 8.60
N LEU A 103 -10.00 -4.87 7.53
CA LEU A 103 -10.65 -3.75 6.84
C LEU A 103 -11.97 -4.14 6.16
N VAL A 104 -12.16 -5.43 5.91
CA VAL A 104 -13.31 -5.98 5.17
C VAL A 104 -14.18 -6.91 6.03
N GLY A 105 -14.04 -6.82 7.35
CA GLY A 105 -14.78 -7.66 8.32
C GLY A 105 -13.88 -8.64 9.07
N PRO A 106 -14.43 -9.65 9.75
CA PRO A 106 -13.66 -10.69 10.41
C PRO A 106 -12.84 -11.50 9.39
N GLY A 107 -11.59 -11.81 9.72
CA GLY A 107 -10.70 -12.58 8.84
C GLY A 107 -9.46 -13.07 9.58
N PRO A 108 -8.49 -13.69 8.88
CA PRO A 108 -7.23 -14.16 9.46
C PRO A 108 -6.23 -13.01 9.68
N ALA A 109 -5.31 -13.19 10.62
CA ALA A 109 -4.24 -12.22 10.90
C ALA A 109 -3.27 -12.03 9.71
N SER A 110 -3.17 -13.01 8.80
CA SER A 110 -2.41 -12.88 7.53
C SER A 110 -2.88 -11.73 6.65
N PHE A 111 -4.15 -11.30 6.77
CA PHE A 111 -4.61 -10.05 6.16
C PHE A 111 -3.73 -8.86 6.58
N TRP A 112 -3.36 -8.76 7.85
CA TRP A 112 -2.52 -7.68 8.37
C TRP A 112 -1.05 -7.84 7.99
N HIS A 113 -0.56 -9.08 7.78
CA HIS A 113 0.78 -9.30 7.24
C HIS A 113 0.90 -8.62 5.88
N ARG A 114 -0.07 -8.86 4.98
CA ARG A 114 -0.12 -8.31 3.63
C ARG A 114 -0.42 -6.81 3.65
N ARG A 115 -1.49 -6.39 4.35
CA ARG A 115 -1.91 -4.98 4.35
C ARG A 115 -0.81 -4.05 4.87
N GLN A 116 -0.12 -4.45 5.96
CA GLN A 116 0.92 -3.61 6.53
C GLN A 116 2.21 -3.62 5.73
N LEU A 117 2.49 -4.70 4.98
CA LEU A 117 3.56 -4.72 3.98
C LEU A 117 3.34 -3.61 2.94
N HIS A 118 2.17 -3.56 2.32
CA HIS A 118 1.89 -2.59 1.27
C HIS A 118 1.77 -1.16 1.80
N GLU A 119 1.19 -0.97 2.97
CA GLU A 119 1.18 0.33 3.66
C GLU A 119 2.60 0.85 3.90
N THR A 120 3.48 -0.03 4.42
CA THR A 120 4.89 0.32 4.66
C THR A 120 5.62 0.60 3.36
N LEU A 121 5.41 -0.20 2.32
CA LEU A 121 6.07 -0.06 1.02
C LEU A 121 5.76 1.29 0.35
N VAL A 122 4.47 1.64 0.26
CA VAL A 122 4.04 2.90 -0.36
C VAL A 122 4.60 4.10 0.42
N HIS A 123 4.57 4.05 1.74
CA HIS A 123 5.08 5.14 2.57
C HIS A 123 6.61 5.17 2.66
N LEU A 124 7.30 4.05 2.49
CA LEU A 124 8.76 4.03 2.30
C LEU A 124 9.14 4.72 0.97
N TRP A 125 8.38 4.44 -0.09
CA TRP A 125 8.54 5.16 -1.36
C TRP A 125 8.31 6.67 -1.18
N ASP A 126 7.24 7.07 -0.48
CA ASP A 126 6.96 8.48 -0.16
C ASP A 126 8.14 9.15 0.59
N LEU A 127 8.68 8.47 1.62
CA LEU A 127 9.79 8.98 2.43
C LEU A 127 11.08 9.13 1.60
N ARG A 128 11.44 8.10 0.85
CA ARG A 128 12.64 8.10 0.02
C ARG A 128 12.56 9.12 -1.12
N THR A 129 11.40 9.24 -1.76
CA THR A 129 11.15 10.26 -2.78
C THR A 129 11.30 11.66 -2.20
N ALA A 130 10.77 11.93 -0.99
CA ALA A 130 10.96 13.21 -0.32
C ALA A 130 12.44 13.53 -0.04
N GLY A 131 13.25 12.49 0.21
CA GLY A 131 14.70 12.62 0.45
C GLY A 131 15.56 12.55 -0.81
N GLY A 132 14.98 12.33 -2.00
CA GLY A 132 15.75 12.09 -3.23
C GLY A 132 16.54 10.77 -3.19
N LEU A 133 16.10 9.80 -2.41
CA LEU A 133 16.76 8.51 -2.23
C LEU A 133 16.13 7.44 -3.14
N PRO A 134 16.93 6.52 -3.71
CA PRO A 134 16.40 5.43 -4.53
C PRO A 134 15.68 4.39 -3.65
N LEU A 135 14.71 3.70 -4.24
CA LEU A 135 14.07 2.52 -3.66
C LEU A 135 14.11 1.39 -4.69
N ASP A 136 14.67 0.26 -4.30
CA ASP A 136 14.72 -0.96 -5.12
C ASP A 136 14.00 -2.08 -4.36
N VAL A 137 12.85 -2.50 -4.89
CA VAL A 137 12.00 -3.57 -4.35
C VAL A 137 11.55 -4.45 -5.49
N ASP A 138 11.55 -5.76 -5.26
CA ASP A 138 11.17 -6.78 -6.24
C ASP A 138 9.81 -6.48 -6.89
N ALA A 139 9.73 -6.66 -8.21
CA ALA A 139 8.51 -6.42 -8.99
C ALA A 139 7.32 -7.26 -8.51
N GLY A 140 7.57 -8.46 -7.95
CA GLY A 140 6.52 -9.32 -7.40
C GLY A 140 5.86 -8.70 -6.16
N VAL A 141 6.59 -7.95 -5.33
CA VAL A 141 6.02 -7.24 -4.16
C VAL A 141 5.16 -6.06 -4.62
N TRP A 142 5.62 -5.31 -5.62
CA TRP A 142 4.81 -4.25 -6.23
C TRP A 142 3.58 -4.80 -6.94
N ALA A 143 3.70 -5.93 -7.63
CA ALA A 143 2.56 -6.63 -8.25
C ALA A 143 1.51 -7.06 -7.22
N ASP A 144 1.95 -7.51 -6.02
CA ASP A 144 1.03 -7.82 -4.92
C ASP A 144 0.37 -6.56 -4.35
N THR A 145 1.05 -5.40 -4.42
CA THR A 145 0.44 -4.10 -4.07
C THR A 145 -0.66 -3.69 -5.07
N VAL A 146 -0.46 -3.91 -6.38
CA VAL A 146 -1.53 -3.71 -7.38
C VAL A 146 -2.71 -4.64 -7.10
N ASP A 147 -2.41 -5.92 -6.83
CA ASP A 147 -3.44 -6.91 -6.50
C ASP A 147 -4.27 -6.49 -5.28
N GLU A 148 -3.65 -5.94 -4.22
CA GLU A 148 -4.37 -5.43 -3.06
C GLU A 148 -5.28 -4.23 -3.42
N VAL A 149 -4.84 -3.32 -4.27
CA VAL A 149 -5.68 -2.21 -4.73
C VAL A 149 -6.94 -2.74 -5.41
N VAL A 150 -6.78 -3.69 -6.33
CA VAL A 150 -7.88 -4.25 -7.12
C VAL A 150 -8.80 -5.14 -6.29
N THR A 151 -8.24 -6.01 -5.42
CA THR A 151 -9.03 -7.05 -4.74
C THR A 151 -9.52 -6.65 -3.35
N VAL A 152 -8.93 -5.63 -2.74
CA VAL A 152 -9.26 -5.21 -1.37
C VAL A 152 -9.68 -3.75 -1.31
N MET A 153 -8.82 -2.83 -1.80
CA MET A 153 -9.04 -1.41 -1.54
C MET A 153 -10.21 -0.85 -2.32
N GLN A 154 -10.24 -1.00 -3.65
CA GLN A 154 -11.30 -0.51 -4.49
C GLN A 154 -12.68 -1.12 -4.11
N PRO A 155 -12.84 -2.46 -3.97
CA PRO A 155 -14.11 -3.04 -3.54
C PRO A 155 -14.56 -2.55 -2.15
N ARG A 156 -13.60 -2.31 -1.24
CA ARG A 156 -13.91 -1.76 0.07
C ARG A 156 -14.43 -0.32 -0.01
N GLN A 157 -13.88 0.51 -0.89
CA GLN A 157 -14.37 1.88 -1.04
C GLN A 157 -15.79 1.91 -1.59
N GLU A 158 -16.13 1.02 -2.50
CA GLU A 158 -17.51 0.83 -2.98
C GLU A 158 -18.44 0.36 -1.86
N ALA A 159 -18.03 -0.69 -1.13
CA ALA A 159 -18.83 -1.24 -0.02
C ALA A 159 -19.11 -0.20 1.09
N LEU A 160 -18.20 0.76 1.27
CA LEU A 160 -18.35 1.88 2.22
C LEU A 160 -19.14 3.07 1.64
N GLY A 161 -19.57 3.00 0.38
CA GLY A 161 -20.24 4.11 -0.31
C GLY A 161 -19.35 5.33 -0.50
N ARG A 162 -18.04 5.16 -0.56
CA ARG A 162 -17.07 6.24 -0.77
C ARG A 162 -16.72 6.48 -2.22
N MET A 163 -17.02 5.53 -3.06
CA MET A 163 -16.97 5.65 -4.52
C MET A 163 -18.10 4.82 -5.13
N GLU A 164 -18.62 5.28 -6.25
CA GLU A 164 -19.50 4.49 -7.09
C GLU A 164 -18.70 3.46 -7.90
N PRO A 165 -19.28 2.30 -8.26
CA PRO A 165 -18.64 1.36 -9.16
C PRO A 165 -18.13 2.01 -10.45
N LEU A 166 -17.06 1.51 -11.01
CA LEU A 166 -16.57 1.99 -12.31
C LEU A 166 -17.55 1.60 -13.40
N PRO A 167 -17.86 2.50 -14.36
CA PRO A 167 -18.78 2.18 -15.46
C PRO A 167 -18.22 1.14 -16.44
N ALA A 168 -16.89 0.99 -16.50
CA ALA A 168 -16.19 -0.05 -17.25
C ALA A 168 -14.86 -0.35 -16.57
N PRO A 169 -14.34 -1.59 -16.69
CA PRO A 169 -13.06 -1.95 -16.09
C PRO A 169 -11.88 -1.23 -16.76
N VAL A 170 -10.80 -1.09 -15.98
CA VAL A 170 -9.48 -0.69 -16.45
C VAL A 170 -8.54 -1.89 -16.36
N ALA A 171 -7.94 -2.29 -17.47
CA ALA A 171 -6.90 -3.33 -17.46
C ALA A 171 -5.56 -2.74 -17.02
N LEU A 172 -4.91 -3.39 -16.06
CA LEU A 172 -3.57 -3.05 -15.58
C LEU A 172 -2.62 -4.20 -15.94
N VAL A 173 -1.60 -3.93 -16.77
CA VAL A 173 -0.67 -4.95 -17.30
C VAL A 173 0.73 -4.67 -16.80
N ALA A 174 1.24 -5.50 -15.88
CA ALA A 174 2.60 -5.41 -15.36
C ALA A 174 3.57 -6.20 -16.24
N THR A 175 4.45 -5.50 -16.96
CA THR A 175 5.37 -6.10 -17.92
C THR A 175 6.53 -6.87 -17.28
N ASP A 176 6.95 -6.44 -16.09
CA ASP A 176 8.06 -7.00 -15.32
C ASP A 176 7.64 -8.14 -14.38
N ALA A 177 6.34 -8.22 -14.06
CA ALA A 177 5.77 -9.27 -13.23
C ALA A 177 4.91 -10.29 -14.01
N GLY A 178 4.66 -10.06 -15.31
CA GLY A 178 3.86 -10.94 -16.17
C GLY A 178 2.42 -11.12 -15.68
N ARG A 179 1.83 -10.12 -15.03
CA ARG A 179 0.48 -10.17 -14.43
C ARG A 179 -0.43 -9.11 -15.04
N THR A 180 -1.73 -9.44 -15.06
CA THR A 180 -2.79 -8.52 -15.50
C THR A 180 -3.93 -8.54 -14.50
N TRP A 181 -4.52 -7.38 -14.24
CA TRP A 181 -5.70 -7.20 -13.39
C TRP A 181 -6.76 -6.39 -14.10
N LEU A 182 -8.01 -6.58 -13.71
CA LEU A 182 -9.13 -5.73 -14.07
C LEU A 182 -9.58 -4.93 -12.84
N LEU A 183 -9.34 -3.64 -12.83
CA LEU A 183 -9.83 -2.72 -11.82
C LEU A 183 -11.27 -2.35 -12.16
N GLY A 184 -12.19 -2.50 -11.22
CA GLY A 184 -13.61 -2.17 -11.40
C GLY A 184 -14.50 -3.35 -11.79
N GLY A 185 -13.99 -4.57 -11.72
CA GLY A 185 -14.77 -5.80 -11.92
C GLY A 185 -14.51 -6.50 -13.26
N ASP A 186 -15.34 -7.49 -13.56
CA ASP A 186 -15.24 -8.31 -14.77
C ASP A 186 -15.85 -7.57 -15.98
N GLY A 187 -15.33 -7.85 -17.17
CA GLY A 187 -15.85 -7.32 -18.43
C GLY A 187 -14.76 -6.91 -19.41
N GLU A 188 -15.19 -6.36 -20.52
CA GLU A 188 -14.29 -5.79 -21.52
C GLU A 188 -13.72 -4.47 -21.00
N PRO A 189 -12.40 -4.34 -20.88
CA PRO A 189 -11.82 -3.09 -20.37
C PRO A 189 -12.00 -1.94 -21.35
N ALA A 190 -12.38 -0.76 -20.86
CA ALA A 190 -12.45 0.45 -21.68
C ALA A 190 -11.07 0.98 -22.03
N VAL A 191 -10.08 0.71 -21.18
CA VAL A 191 -8.71 1.18 -21.33
C VAL A 191 -7.74 0.19 -20.71
N THR A 192 -6.55 0.07 -21.29
CA THR A 192 -5.44 -0.73 -20.79
C THR A 192 -4.27 0.19 -20.43
N VAL A 193 -3.73 0.02 -19.23
CA VAL A 193 -2.49 0.67 -18.77
C VAL A 193 -1.40 -0.39 -18.65
N THR A 194 -0.33 -0.23 -19.42
CA THR A 194 0.82 -1.14 -19.42
C THR A 194 2.05 -0.41 -18.85
N ALA A 195 2.65 -0.97 -17.81
CA ALA A 195 3.85 -0.40 -17.17
C ALA A 195 4.58 -1.46 -16.33
N GLY A 196 5.63 -1.09 -15.61
CA GLY A 196 6.17 -1.89 -14.51
C GLY A 196 5.22 -1.94 -13.32
N ALA A 197 5.31 -3.01 -12.53
CA ALA A 197 4.42 -3.22 -11.37
C ALA A 197 4.49 -2.08 -10.34
N GLN A 198 5.68 -1.51 -10.13
CA GLN A 198 5.86 -0.33 -9.27
C GLN A 198 5.03 0.86 -9.76
N ASP A 199 5.12 1.18 -11.05
CA ASP A 199 4.40 2.34 -11.60
C ASP A 199 2.88 2.13 -11.56
N LEU A 200 2.40 0.91 -11.83
CA LEU A 200 0.98 0.57 -11.69
C LEU A 200 0.49 0.68 -10.24
N ALA A 201 1.27 0.19 -9.27
CA ALA A 201 0.93 0.31 -7.86
C ALA A 201 0.86 1.78 -7.43
N LEU A 202 1.87 2.56 -7.80
CA LEU A 202 1.95 4.00 -7.50
C LEU A 202 0.84 4.80 -8.20
N LEU A 203 0.45 4.40 -9.42
CA LEU A 203 -0.71 4.98 -10.12
C LEU A 203 -2.00 4.74 -9.32
N GLY A 204 -2.26 3.50 -8.90
CA GLY A 204 -3.43 3.16 -8.08
C GLY A 204 -3.46 3.85 -6.71
N TRP A 205 -2.29 4.18 -6.17
CA TRP A 205 -2.15 4.95 -4.92
C TRP A 205 -2.08 6.47 -5.13
N GLY A 206 -2.23 6.97 -6.38
CA GLY A 206 -2.20 8.40 -6.70
C GLY A 206 -0.83 9.05 -6.53
N ARG A 207 0.26 8.29 -6.70
CA ARG A 207 1.66 8.75 -6.66
C ARG A 207 2.27 8.91 -8.04
N ARG A 208 1.56 8.48 -9.06
CA ARG A 208 1.93 8.64 -10.48
C ARG A 208 0.74 9.22 -11.24
N SER A 209 1.06 9.94 -12.32
CA SER A 209 0.08 10.39 -13.31
C SER A 209 0.08 9.45 -14.50
N PRO A 210 -1.05 9.23 -15.18
CA PRO A 210 -1.06 8.47 -16.43
C PRO A 210 -0.28 9.15 -17.57
N ASP A 211 0.19 10.39 -17.36
CA ASP A 211 1.03 11.13 -18.30
C ASP A 211 2.53 11.01 -17.98
N ASP A 212 2.91 10.31 -16.91
CA ASP A 212 4.30 10.11 -16.53
C ASP A 212 4.98 9.12 -17.50
N ASP A 213 6.29 9.31 -17.73
CA ASP A 213 7.10 8.39 -18.51
C ASP A 213 7.01 6.95 -17.98
N GLY A 214 6.98 5.99 -18.90
CA GLY A 214 6.93 4.55 -18.56
C GLY A 214 5.54 3.96 -18.45
N LEU A 215 4.46 4.76 -18.49
CA LEU A 215 3.08 4.28 -18.59
C LEU A 215 2.58 4.39 -20.04
N LEU A 216 2.11 3.27 -20.57
CA LEU A 216 1.48 3.21 -21.89
C LEU A 216 -0.04 3.05 -21.68
N VAL A 217 -0.81 4.00 -22.18
CA VAL A 217 -2.28 4.00 -22.08
C VAL A 217 -2.87 3.75 -23.48
N ASP A 218 -3.66 2.70 -23.61
CA ASP A 218 -4.35 2.32 -24.85
C ASP A 218 -5.86 2.17 -24.58
N GLY A 219 -6.70 2.87 -25.34
CA GLY A 219 -8.15 2.89 -25.20
C GLY A 219 -8.71 4.21 -24.68
N ASP A 220 -9.82 4.17 -23.94
CA ASP A 220 -10.55 5.35 -23.46
C ASP A 220 -9.84 6.05 -22.30
N ARG A 221 -9.08 7.09 -22.61
CA ARG A 221 -8.39 7.92 -21.61
C ARG A 221 -9.35 8.58 -20.62
N ALA A 222 -10.55 8.96 -21.03
CA ALA A 222 -11.51 9.59 -20.13
C ALA A 222 -12.02 8.58 -19.06
N ALA A 223 -12.17 7.31 -19.44
CA ALA A 223 -12.48 6.25 -18.47
C ALA A 223 -11.38 6.04 -17.45
N LEU A 224 -10.09 6.13 -17.86
CA LEU A 224 -8.96 6.08 -16.93
C LEU A 224 -8.95 7.28 -15.98
N ASP A 225 -9.12 8.49 -16.51
CA ASP A 225 -9.12 9.71 -15.69
C ASP A 225 -10.28 9.70 -14.68
N ASP A 226 -11.47 9.20 -15.07
CA ASP A 226 -12.60 8.99 -14.14
C ASP A 226 -12.24 7.96 -13.06
N ALA A 227 -11.65 6.82 -13.42
CA ALA A 227 -11.25 5.79 -12.46
C ALA A 227 -10.24 6.32 -11.44
N LEU A 228 -9.20 7.01 -11.90
CA LEU A 228 -8.15 7.59 -11.04
C LEU A 228 -8.63 8.81 -10.24
N GLY A 229 -9.63 9.53 -10.73
CA GLY A 229 -10.30 10.62 -10.02
C GLY A 229 -11.14 10.14 -8.83
N ARG A 230 -11.44 8.86 -8.76
CA ARG A 230 -12.20 8.25 -7.66
C ARG A 230 -11.28 7.87 -6.50
N ARG A 231 -11.89 7.63 -5.34
CA ARG A 231 -11.16 7.25 -4.13
C ARG A 231 -10.88 5.74 -4.10
N LEU A 232 -9.92 5.27 -4.90
CA LEU A 232 -9.51 3.86 -4.98
C LEU A 232 -8.91 3.35 -3.66
N THR A 233 -8.17 4.21 -2.96
CA THR A 233 -7.49 3.90 -1.69
C THR A 233 -7.97 4.84 -0.58
N PRO A 234 -7.67 4.58 0.70
CA PRO A 234 -8.11 5.40 1.85
C PRO A 234 -7.70 6.86 1.83
#